data_57d59d45b0c7857290e029e724e0cb22
#
_entry.id   57d59d45b0c7857290e029e724e0cb22
#
_cell.length_a   1.000
_cell.length_b   1.000
_cell.length_c   1.000
_cell.angle_alpha   90.00
_cell.angle_beta   90.00
_cell.angle_gamma   90.00
#
_symmetry.space_group_name_H-M   'P 1'
#
loop_
_entity.id
_entity.type
_entity.pdbx_description
1 polymer ?
#
loop_
_entity_poly.entity_id
_entity_poly.type
_entity_poly.pdbx_seq_one_letter_code
_entity_poly.pdbx_strand_id
1 'polypeptide(L)'
;LWSFLYFFFLLTGYYVLRPVRDAMGASGDVQAVFPPGLVEWAAARGVALGELTLQVLFTGTFLMMLLLQPAYGALVSRFPRRVFLPVLYLLFIACLLGFYVLFGREVPGRGAVFFIWVAVFNLFAVSVFWSFMADIYSDIEARRLYGFIAAGGTIGGFTGPLITRVLVNQVGVANLLLVSAALLALAVVCILRLGRWARLRELERGREGNEQAMGGSVLAGLRLLREQPLLQAMAVIMFFGVGVGTLLYNEQAAIARAFYPGDEARTAYYANIDLAINLVTILVQVFLTRTLLVRFGVAPVLLIPAVAILLGFAALTASPLPLLVAVVQVATRAGEFSLAKPARETIYTRVDREIRYKGKAVIDTAVYRGGDLFFVWSHKFLAAFGSSVVFGAGLLVAAGMTFGAWRLIREQAKLPASPP
;
A
#
# COMPACT_ATOMS: atom_id res chain seq x y z
N LEU A 1 -4.32 -23.87 -6.42
CA LEU A 1 -3.01 -23.87 -5.78
C LEU A 1 -2.05 -22.87 -6.42
N TRP A 2 -1.79 -22.92 -7.76
CA TRP A 2 -0.82 -22.04 -8.43
C TRP A 2 -1.12 -20.55 -8.28
N SER A 3 -2.39 -20.13 -8.29
CA SER A 3 -2.79 -18.72 -8.07
C SER A 3 -2.52 -18.26 -6.64
N PHE A 4 -2.75 -19.14 -5.66
CA PHE A 4 -2.38 -18.90 -4.26
C PHE A 4 -0.85 -18.75 -4.12
N LEU A 5 -0.06 -19.67 -4.67
CA LEU A 5 1.40 -19.63 -4.63
C LEU A 5 1.95 -18.39 -5.35
N TYR A 6 1.36 -18.02 -6.48
CA TYR A 6 1.74 -16.79 -7.19
C TYR A 6 1.56 -15.56 -6.29
N PHE A 7 0.40 -15.40 -5.68
CA PHE A 7 0.14 -14.26 -4.80
C PHE A 7 0.97 -14.30 -3.52
N PHE A 8 1.20 -15.50 -2.97
CA PHE A 8 2.09 -15.71 -1.84
C PHE A 8 3.53 -15.27 -2.17
N PHE A 9 4.14 -15.75 -3.24
CA PHE A 9 5.51 -15.40 -3.61
C PHE A 9 5.63 -13.92 -3.98
N LEU A 10 4.66 -13.35 -4.69
CA LEU A 10 4.62 -11.94 -5.04
C LEU A 10 4.65 -11.06 -3.79
N LEU A 11 3.72 -11.29 -2.86
CA LEU A 11 3.62 -10.47 -1.66
C LEU A 11 4.74 -10.75 -0.66
N THR A 12 5.21 -12.00 -0.54
CA THR A 12 6.42 -12.29 0.25
C THR A 12 7.61 -11.48 -0.28
N GLY A 13 7.86 -11.51 -1.58
CA GLY A 13 8.94 -10.74 -2.22
C GLY A 13 8.81 -9.22 -1.99
N TYR A 14 7.61 -8.67 -2.16
CA TYR A 14 7.35 -7.27 -1.87
C TYR A 14 7.58 -6.92 -0.40
N TYR A 15 7.07 -7.72 0.53
CA TYR A 15 7.20 -7.45 1.95
C TYR A 15 8.61 -7.72 2.52
N VAL A 16 9.48 -8.41 1.78
CA VAL A 16 10.92 -8.40 2.05
C VAL A 16 11.53 -7.04 1.72
N LEU A 17 11.10 -6.40 0.62
CA LEU A 17 11.64 -5.10 0.18
C LEU A 17 11.10 -3.92 0.96
N ARG A 18 9.89 -4.00 1.49
CA ARG A 18 9.20 -2.88 2.13
C ARG A 18 9.94 -2.33 3.35
N PRO A 19 10.43 -3.14 4.32
CA PRO A 19 11.24 -2.64 5.43
C PRO A 19 12.55 -1.98 4.97
N VAL A 20 13.17 -2.49 3.90
CA VAL A 20 14.38 -1.88 3.30
C VAL A 20 14.04 -0.51 2.72
N ARG A 21 12.93 -0.39 1.98
CA ARG A 21 12.44 0.88 1.46
C ARG A 21 12.20 1.90 2.56
N ASP A 22 11.52 1.49 3.63
CA ASP A 22 11.15 2.37 4.73
C ASP A 22 12.40 2.80 5.53
N ALA A 23 13.39 1.90 5.66
CA ALA A 23 14.70 2.22 6.24
C ALA A 23 15.46 3.27 5.41
N MET A 24 15.42 3.19 4.06
CA MET A 24 16.01 4.21 3.18
C MET A 24 15.30 5.57 3.33
N GLY A 25 13.98 5.57 3.44
CA GLY A 25 13.20 6.80 3.73
C GLY A 25 13.53 7.44 5.07
N ALA A 26 13.93 6.65 6.05
CA ALA A 26 14.36 7.09 7.38
C ALA A 26 15.88 7.29 7.49
N SER A 27 16.66 7.15 6.39
CA SER A 27 18.12 7.28 6.43
C SER A 27 18.55 8.70 6.83
N GLY A 28 19.57 8.78 7.70
CA GLY A 28 20.27 10.04 8.00
C GLY A 28 21.35 10.38 6.97
N ASP A 29 21.77 9.41 6.18
CA ASP A 29 22.76 9.59 5.12
C ASP A 29 22.10 10.15 3.84
N VAL A 30 22.22 11.45 3.66
CA VAL A 30 21.63 12.18 2.53
C VAL A 30 22.22 11.72 1.19
N GLN A 31 23.49 11.36 1.16
CA GLN A 31 24.17 10.91 -0.07
C GLN A 31 23.75 9.48 -0.45
N ALA A 32 23.50 8.63 0.52
CA ALA A 32 22.92 7.30 0.23
C ALA A 32 21.53 7.41 -0.41
N VAL A 33 20.75 8.43 0.00
CA VAL A 33 19.37 8.62 -0.51
C VAL A 33 19.35 9.38 -1.82
N PHE A 34 20.07 10.51 -1.94
CA PHE A 34 20.01 11.40 -3.09
C PHE A 34 21.34 11.46 -3.86
N PRO A 35 21.29 11.65 -5.19
CA PRO A 35 22.47 11.88 -5.99
C PRO A 35 23.23 13.15 -5.54
N PRO A 36 24.59 13.16 -5.56
CA PRO A 36 25.40 14.29 -5.09
C PRO A 36 25.03 15.62 -5.79
N GLY A 37 24.84 15.60 -7.11
CA GLY A 37 24.48 16.81 -7.85
C GLY A 37 23.14 17.42 -7.42
N LEU A 38 22.18 16.60 -6.96
CA LEU A 38 20.91 17.10 -6.40
C LEU A 38 21.13 17.71 -5.01
N VAL A 39 22.00 17.10 -4.20
CA VAL A 39 22.34 17.60 -2.85
C VAL A 39 23.04 18.95 -2.97
N GLU A 40 24.02 19.07 -3.85
CA GLU A 40 24.76 20.32 -4.11
C GLU A 40 23.84 21.42 -4.67
N TRP A 41 23.00 21.08 -5.64
CA TRP A 41 22.01 22.00 -6.22
C TRP A 41 21.05 22.56 -5.19
N ALA A 42 20.58 21.74 -4.26
CA ALA A 42 19.69 22.14 -3.18
C ALA A 42 20.44 22.99 -2.14
N ALA A 43 21.64 22.57 -1.73
CA ALA A 43 22.47 23.28 -0.78
C ALA A 43 22.81 24.70 -1.28
N ALA A 44 23.12 24.86 -2.58
CA ALA A 44 23.38 26.16 -3.21
C ALA A 44 22.16 27.11 -3.13
N ARG A 45 20.95 26.58 -2.86
CA ARG A 45 19.71 27.34 -2.69
C ARG A 45 19.24 27.42 -1.23
N GLY A 46 20.09 27.02 -0.28
CA GLY A 46 19.78 27.03 1.15
C GLY A 46 18.78 25.93 1.58
N VAL A 47 18.59 24.87 0.76
CA VAL A 47 17.68 23.77 1.04
C VAL A 47 18.45 22.56 1.58
N ALA A 48 18.20 22.18 2.82
CA ALA A 48 18.75 20.97 3.45
C ALA A 48 17.91 19.75 3.06
N LEU A 49 18.30 19.03 1.99
CA LEU A 49 17.58 17.85 1.49
C LEU A 49 17.37 16.75 2.55
N GLY A 50 18.30 16.58 3.49
CA GLY A 50 18.18 15.61 4.56
C GLY A 50 16.98 15.82 5.47
N GLU A 51 16.54 17.07 5.62
CA GLU A 51 15.32 17.41 6.35
C GLU A 51 14.03 17.24 5.55
N LEU A 52 14.15 17.13 4.22
CA LEU A 52 13.03 16.98 3.27
C LEU A 52 12.97 15.58 2.66
N THR A 53 13.70 14.61 3.22
CA THR A 53 13.84 13.28 2.62
C THR A 53 12.49 12.66 2.26
N LEU A 54 11.58 12.52 3.21
CA LEU A 54 10.28 11.92 2.95
C LEU A 54 9.40 12.76 2.02
N GLN A 55 9.44 14.09 2.16
CA GLN A 55 8.68 15.01 1.31
C GLN A 55 9.06 14.84 -0.16
N VAL A 56 10.35 14.79 -0.45
CA VAL A 56 10.89 14.59 -1.80
C VAL A 56 10.56 13.18 -2.32
N LEU A 57 10.72 12.15 -1.49
CA LEU A 57 10.42 10.77 -1.87
C LEU A 57 8.93 10.53 -2.15
N PHE A 58 8.03 11.08 -1.34
CA PHE A 58 6.59 10.98 -1.57
C PHE A 58 6.15 11.78 -2.79
N THR A 59 6.70 12.99 -2.97
CA THR A 59 6.45 13.80 -4.17
C THR A 59 6.95 13.09 -5.43
N GLY A 60 8.18 12.56 -5.41
CA GLY A 60 8.73 11.78 -6.51
C GLY A 60 7.91 10.52 -6.82
N THR A 61 7.43 9.82 -5.80
CA THR A 61 6.55 8.66 -5.96
C THR A 61 5.23 9.05 -6.61
N PHE A 62 4.60 10.14 -6.15
CA PHE A 62 3.36 10.66 -6.74
C PHE A 62 3.54 11.01 -8.22
N LEU A 63 4.57 11.79 -8.55
CA LEU A 63 4.86 12.20 -9.92
C LEU A 63 5.18 11.00 -10.82
N MET A 64 5.97 10.04 -10.33
CA MET A 64 6.31 8.85 -11.08
C MET A 64 5.08 7.98 -11.36
N MET A 65 4.20 7.80 -10.38
CA MET A 65 2.94 7.06 -10.57
C MET A 65 2.03 7.76 -11.58
N LEU A 66 1.93 9.09 -11.52
CA LEU A 66 1.12 9.87 -12.48
C LEU A 66 1.66 9.73 -13.91
N LEU A 67 2.99 9.75 -14.08
CA LEU A 67 3.66 9.59 -15.36
C LEU A 67 3.53 8.17 -15.93
N LEU A 68 3.64 7.15 -15.08
CA LEU A 68 3.64 5.76 -15.52
C LEU A 68 2.23 5.18 -15.72
N GLN A 69 1.18 5.77 -15.15
CA GLN A 69 -0.16 5.25 -15.25
C GLN A 69 -0.71 5.19 -16.70
N PRO A 70 -0.55 6.22 -17.56
CA PRO A 70 -0.94 6.14 -18.97
C PRO A 70 -0.13 5.09 -19.74
N ALA A 71 1.19 5.02 -19.49
CA ALA A 71 2.06 4.04 -20.12
C ALA A 71 1.68 2.59 -19.76
N TYR A 72 1.34 2.36 -18.50
CA TYR A 72 0.81 1.07 -18.04
C TYR A 72 -0.51 0.71 -18.73
N GLY A 73 -1.46 1.65 -18.80
CA GLY A 73 -2.73 1.45 -19.50
C GLY A 73 -2.54 1.09 -20.98
N ALA A 74 -1.64 1.80 -21.67
CA ALA A 74 -1.29 1.53 -23.06
C ALA A 74 -0.63 0.14 -23.24
N LEU A 75 0.22 -0.26 -22.29
CA LEU A 75 0.93 -1.53 -22.35
C LEU A 75 -0.03 -2.72 -22.12
N VAL A 76 -0.92 -2.62 -21.14
CA VAL A 76 -1.93 -3.65 -20.84
C VAL A 76 -2.94 -3.80 -21.97
N SER A 77 -3.26 -2.72 -22.71
CA SER A 77 -4.20 -2.78 -23.84
C SER A 77 -3.58 -3.33 -25.14
N ARG A 78 -2.25 -3.23 -25.30
CA ARG A 78 -1.56 -3.65 -26.54
C ARG A 78 -1.09 -5.09 -26.56
N PHE A 79 -0.76 -5.66 -25.39
CA PHE A 79 -0.13 -6.98 -25.32
C PHE A 79 -1.03 -7.99 -24.59
N PRO A 80 -1.12 -9.23 -25.09
CA PRO A 80 -1.79 -10.32 -24.38
C PRO A 80 -1.12 -10.50 -23.01
N ARG A 81 -1.90 -10.55 -21.96
CA ARG A 81 -1.38 -10.61 -20.57
C ARG A 81 -0.46 -11.81 -20.34
N ARG A 82 -0.66 -12.91 -21.05
CA ARG A 82 0.18 -14.11 -20.98
C ARG A 82 1.64 -13.89 -21.37
N VAL A 83 1.89 -12.98 -22.32
CA VAL A 83 3.24 -12.62 -22.76
C VAL A 83 3.78 -11.48 -21.90
N PHE A 84 2.94 -10.51 -21.65
CA PHE A 84 3.29 -9.30 -20.90
C PHE A 84 3.69 -9.61 -19.44
N LEU A 85 2.93 -10.48 -18.74
CA LEU A 85 3.19 -10.81 -17.34
C LEU A 85 4.60 -11.36 -17.08
N PRO A 86 5.05 -12.45 -17.72
CA PRO A 86 6.40 -12.97 -17.50
C PRO A 86 7.48 -11.91 -17.78
N VAL A 87 7.34 -11.14 -18.88
CA VAL A 87 8.29 -10.10 -19.27
C VAL A 87 8.37 -9.00 -18.21
N LEU A 88 7.21 -8.53 -17.68
CA LEU A 88 7.17 -7.53 -16.62
C LEU A 88 7.86 -8.02 -15.35
N TYR A 89 7.61 -9.25 -14.93
CA TYR A 89 8.25 -9.78 -13.73
C TYR A 89 9.75 -10.04 -13.92
N LEU A 90 10.17 -10.47 -15.11
CA LEU A 90 11.59 -10.56 -15.43
C LEU A 90 12.27 -9.19 -15.42
N LEU A 91 11.59 -8.14 -15.90
CA LEU A 91 12.06 -6.76 -15.77
C LEU A 91 12.20 -6.36 -14.28
N PHE A 92 11.23 -6.69 -13.44
CA PHE A 92 11.33 -6.42 -12.00
C PHE A 92 12.51 -7.16 -11.35
N ILE A 93 12.74 -8.43 -11.73
CA ILE A 93 13.91 -9.20 -11.28
C ILE A 93 15.21 -8.53 -11.74
N ALA A 94 15.29 -8.12 -13.01
CA ALA A 94 16.46 -7.43 -13.54
C ALA A 94 16.73 -6.10 -12.79
N CYS A 95 15.68 -5.33 -12.48
CA CYS A 95 15.80 -4.14 -11.63
C CYS A 95 16.36 -4.48 -10.24
N LEU A 96 15.87 -5.57 -9.59
CA LEU A 96 16.37 -6.00 -8.28
C LEU A 96 17.84 -6.40 -8.32
N LEU A 97 18.28 -7.11 -9.38
CA LEU A 97 19.69 -7.42 -9.58
C LEU A 97 20.54 -6.15 -9.80
N GLY A 98 20.00 -5.17 -10.52
CA GLY A 98 20.60 -3.83 -10.65
C GLY A 98 20.73 -3.14 -9.28
N PHE A 99 19.65 -3.12 -8.48
CA PHE A 99 19.70 -2.57 -7.13
C PHE A 99 20.67 -3.33 -6.21
N TYR A 100 20.76 -4.65 -6.33
CA TYR A 100 21.75 -5.44 -5.60
C TYR A 100 23.17 -4.90 -5.82
N VAL A 101 23.55 -4.61 -7.09
CA VAL A 101 24.84 -4.04 -7.42
C VAL A 101 24.98 -2.61 -6.86
N LEU A 102 23.94 -1.77 -6.96
CA LEU A 102 23.96 -0.39 -6.46
C LEU A 102 24.12 -0.34 -4.93
N PHE A 103 23.46 -1.24 -4.21
CA PHE A 103 23.56 -1.33 -2.76
C PHE A 103 24.91 -1.91 -2.33
N GLY A 104 25.40 -2.98 -2.99
CA GLY A 104 26.67 -3.61 -2.70
C GLY A 104 27.89 -2.70 -2.97
N ARG A 105 27.75 -1.72 -3.90
CA ARG A 105 28.77 -0.70 -4.19
C ARG A 105 28.52 0.63 -3.48
N GLU A 106 27.51 0.71 -2.64
CA GLU A 106 27.12 1.93 -1.92
C GLU A 106 26.94 3.17 -2.81
N VAL A 107 26.41 2.98 -4.02
CA VAL A 107 26.27 4.06 -5.02
C VAL A 107 25.40 5.18 -4.44
N PRO A 108 25.84 6.46 -4.51
CA PRO A 108 25.05 7.59 -4.06
C PRO A 108 23.70 7.70 -4.80
N GLY A 109 22.64 8.07 -4.08
CA GLY A 109 21.30 8.21 -4.65
C GLY A 109 20.50 6.92 -4.79
N ARG A 110 21.07 5.76 -4.42
CA ARG A 110 20.39 4.45 -4.49
C ARG A 110 19.06 4.42 -3.74
N GLY A 111 18.99 5.15 -2.61
CA GLY A 111 17.83 5.13 -1.73
C GLY A 111 16.58 5.73 -2.36
N ALA A 112 16.67 6.89 -3.01
CA ALA A 112 15.52 7.55 -3.64
C ALA A 112 14.97 6.72 -4.81
N VAL A 113 15.85 6.23 -5.68
CA VAL A 113 15.45 5.42 -6.83
C VAL A 113 14.78 4.13 -6.38
N PHE A 114 15.35 3.48 -5.36
CA PHE A 114 14.79 2.25 -4.79
C PHE A 114 13.45 2.50 -4.10
N PHE A 115 13.32 3.56 -3.29
CA PHE A 115 12.09 3.91 -2.59
C PHE A 115 10.92 4.10 -3.57
N ILE A 116 11.14 4.91 -4.61
CA ILE A 116 10.13 5.20 -5.64
C ILE A 116 9.81 3.93 -6.42
N TRP A 117 10.84 3.16 -6.81
CA TRP A 117 10.68 1.93 -7.58
C TRP A 117 9.85 0.88 -6.81
N VAL A 118 10.11 0.65 -5.53
CA VAL A 118 9.34 -0.32 -4.72
C VAL A 118 7.87 0.09 -4.62
N ALA A 119 7.58 1.39 -4.50
CA ALA A 119 6.21 1.88 -4.45
C ALA A 119 5.47 1.65 -5.79
N VAL A 120 6.14 1.92 -6.91
CA VAL A 120 5.63 1.67 -8.27
C VAL A 120 5.47 0.17 -8.52
N PHE A 121 6.49 -0.62 -8.18
CA PHE A 121 6.46 -2.08 -8.29
C PHE A 121 5.23 -2.68 -7.61
N ASN A 122 4.98 -2.32 -6.36
CA ASN A 122 3.83 -2.85 -5.60
C ASN A 122 2.51 -2.55 -6.30
N LEU A 123 2.31 -1.30 -6.73
CA LEU A 123 1.07 -0.90 -7.40
C LEU A 123 0.82 -1.72 -8.66
N PHE A 124 1.83 -1.81 -9.54
CA PHE A 124 1.68 -2.51 -10.81
C PHE A 124 1.60 -4.02 -10.63
N ALA A 125 2.45 -4.61 -9.80
CA ALA A 125 2.50 -6.05 -9.61
C ALA A 125 1.18 -6.60 -9.05
N VAL A 126 0.58 -5.93 -8.07
CA VAL A 126 -0.72 -6.33 -7.48
C VAL A 126 -1.87 -6.09 -8.45
N SER A 127 -1.87 -4.95 -9.18
CA SER A 127 -2.91 -4.66 -10.19
C SER A 127 -2.91 -5.69 -11.31
N VAL A 128 -1.73 -6.01 -11.83
CA VAL A 128 -1.56 -7.01 -12.91
C VAL A 128 -1.93 -8.40 -12.44
N PHE A 129 -1.58 -8.75 -11.20
CA PHE A 129 -1.99 -10.02 -10.58
C PHE A 129 -3.51 -10.20 -10.61
N TRP A 130 -4.26 -9.24 -10.03
CA TRP A 130 -5.72 -9.33 -9.97
C TRP A 130 -6.37 -9.26 -11.35
N SER A 131 -5.82 -8.48 -12.26
CA SER A 131 -6.26 -8.45 -13.65
C SER A 131 -6.11 -9.82 -14.31
N PHE A 132 -4.98 -10.49 -14.11
CA PHE A 132 -4.76 -11.85 -14.64
C PHE A 132 -5.69 -12.88 -14.00
N MET A 133 -5.96 -12.78 -12.70
CA MET A 133 -6.93 -13.66 -12.04
C MET A 133 -8.34 -13.47 -12.62
N ALA A 134 -8.74 -12.25 -12.92
CA ALA A 134 -10.04 -11.96 -13.54
C ALA A 134 -10.16 -12.53 -14.97
N ASP A 135 -9.05 -12.66 -15.70
CA ASP A 135 -9.07 -13.23 -17.05
C ASP A 135 -9.21 -14.76 -17.06
N ILE A 136 -8.56 -15.44 -16.11
CA ILE A 136 -8.49 -16.90 -16.12
C ILE A 136 -9.63 -17.59 -15.37
N TYR A 137 -10.36 -16.86 -14.52
CA TYR A 137 -11.48 -17.40 -13.74
C TYR A 137 -12.81 -16.78 -14.15
N SER A 138 -13.87 -17.60 -14.23
CA SER A 138 -15.25 -17.14 -14.37
C SER A 138 -15.77 -16.53 -13.06
N ASP A 139 -16.87 -15.75 -13.11
CA ASP A 139 -17.48 -15.12 -11.93
C ASP A 139 -17.82 -16.14 -10.82
N ILE A 140 -18.30 -17.34 -11.19
CA ILE A 140 -18.63 -18.41 -10.24
C ILE A 140 -17.36 -18.93 -9.56
N GLU A 141 -16.29 -19.12 -10.31
CA GLU A 141 -14.99 -19.60 -9.79
C GLU A 141 -14.30 -18.53 -8.97
N ALA A 142 -14.38 -17.25 -9.39
CA ALA A 142 -13.84 -16.13 -8.66
C ALA A 142 -14.42 -16.03 -7.26
N ARG A 143 -15.75 -16.14 -7.10
CA ARG A 143 -16.43 -16.14 -5.80
C ARG A 143 -15.95 -17.26 -4.88
N ARG A 144 -15.57 -18.42 -5.41
CA ARG A 144 -15.08 -19.56 -4.62
C ARG A 144 -13.58 -19.48 -4.32
N LEU A 145 -12.77 -18.95 -5.21
CA LEU A 145 -11.31 -19.08 -5.16
C LEU A 145 -10.61 -17.81 -4.68
N TYR A 146 -11.19 -16.61 -4.87
CA TYR A 146 -10.52 -15.36 -4.54
C TYR A 146 -10.19 -15.23 -3.05
N GLY A 147 -11.06 -15.73 -2.17
CA GLY A 147 -10.76 -15.77 -0.73
C GLY A 147 -9.53 -16.62 -0.40
N PHE A 148 -9.44 -17.81 -1.01
CA PHE A 148 -8.29 -18.70 -0.87
C PHE A 148 -7.02 -18.09 -1.48
N ILE A 149 -7.13 -17.45 -2.66
CA ILE A 149 -6.01 -16.78 -3.31
C ILE A 149 -5.52 -15.59 -2.47
N ALA A 150 -6.44 -14.80 -1.94
CA ALA A 150 -6.12 -13.66 -1.06
C ALA A 150 -5.41 -14.09 0.23
N ALA A 151 -5.75 -15.27 0.79
CA ALA A 151 -5.05 -15.83 1.94
C ALA A 151 -3.55 -16.06 1.65
N GLY A 152 -3.19 -16.45 0.41
CA GLY A 152 -1.79 -16.54 -0.02
C GLY A 152 -1.05 -15.21 0.15
N GLY A 153 -1.69 -14.12 -0.26
CA GLY A 153 -1.13 -12.78 -0.07
C GLY A 153 -1.00 -12.37 1.40
N THR A 154 -1.97 -12.72 2.23
CA THR A 154 -1.94 -12.42 3.68
C THR A 154 -0.78 -13.18 4.35
N ILE A 155 -0.62 -14.46 4.05
CA ILE A 155 0.50 -15.27 4.55
C ILE A 155 1.83 -14.70 4.04
N GLY A 156 1.90 -14.30 2.76
CA GLY A 156 3.07 -13.65 2.19
C GLY A 156 3.43 -12.32 2.87
N GLY A 157 2.41 -11.53 3.22
CA GLY A 157 2.56 -10.29 3.99
C GLY A 157 3.15 -10.49 5.39
N PHE A 158 2.92 -11.64 6.01
CA PHE A 158 3.55 -12.02 7.27
C PHE A 158 4.95 -12.64 7.07
N THR A 159 5.08 -13.54 6.09
CA THR A 159 6.33 -14.27 5.83
C THR A 159 7.45 -13.35 5.36
N GLY A 160 7.15 -12.33 4.53
CA GLY A 160 8.16 -11.39 4.03
C GLY A 160 8.91 -10.64 5.12
N PRO A 161 8.24 -9.92 6.02
CA PRO A 161 8.89 -9.24 7.14
C PRO A 161 9.60 -10.21 8.10
N LEU A 162 9.07 -11.42 8.28
CA LEU A 162 9.74 -12.46 9.08
C LEU A 162 11.09 -12.84 8.46
N ILE A 163 11.13 -13.10 7.15
CA ILE A 163 12.39 -13.36 6.42
C ILE A 163 13.35 -12.18 6.59
N THR A 164 12.88 -10.95 6.39
CA THR A 164 13.71 -9.75 6.57
C THR A 164 14.27 -9.67 7.98
N ARG A 165 13.43 -9.85 9.00
CA ARG A 165 13.84 -9.77 10.41
C ARG A 165 14.90 -10.78 10.78
N VAL A 166 14.77 -12.01 10.28
CA VAL A 166 15.71 -13.10 10.57
C VAL A 166 17.03 -12.91 9.81
N LEU A 167 16.96 -12.53 8.55
CA LEU A 167 18.12 -12.53 7.67
C LEU A 167 18.91 -11.21 7.64
N VAL A 168 18.29 -10.05 7.89
CA VAL A 168 18.92 -8.74 7.66
C VAL A 168 20.28 -8.59 8.35
N ASN A 169 20.38 -9.03 9.61
CA ASN A 169 21.63 -8.94 10.39
C ASN A 169 22.67 -10.01 10.01
N GLN A 170 22.27 -11.03 9.26
CA GLN A 170 23.17 -12.14 8.86
C GLN A 170 23.73 -11.92 7.45
N VAL A 171 22.89 -11.47 6.54
CA VAL A 171 23.24 -11.37 5.11
C VAL A 171 23.36 -9.92 4.62
N GLY A 172 22.92 -8.95 5.42
CA GLY A 172 22.90 -7.54 5.05
C GLY A 172 21.74 -7.17 4.12
N VAL A 173 21.52 -5.85 3.97
CA VAL A 173 20.39 -5.29 3.19
C VAL A 173 20.46 -5.67 1.70
N ALA A 174 21.64 -5.62 1.08
CA ALA A 174 21.81 -5.93 -0.33
C ALA A 174 21.35 -7.35 -0.69
N ASN A 175 21.68 -8.34 0.13
CA ASN A 175 21.32 -9.73 -0.14
C ASN A 175 19.82 -10.02 0.03
N LEU A 176 19.07 -9.20 0.77
CA LEU A 176 17.61 -9.29 0.83
C LEU A 176 16.96 -9.02 -0.54
N LEU A 177 17.60 -8.22 -1.38
CA LEU A 177 17.15 -7.97 -2.77
C LEU A 177 17.22 -9.25 -3.61
N LEU A 178 18.26 -10.08 -3.41
CA LEU A 178 18.37 -11.40 -4.06
C LEU A 178 17.30 -12.37 -3.56
N VAL A 179 16.99 -12.35 -2.27
CA VAL A 179 15.89 -13.16 -1.70
C VAL A 179 14.56 -12.78 -2.38
N SER A 180 14.28 -11.48 -2.50
CA SER A 180 13.08 -11.00 -3.20
C SER A 180 13.09 -11.39 -4.67
N ALA A 181 14.23 -11.26 -5.37
CA ALA A 181 14.36 -11.67 -6.77
C ALA A 181 14.08 -13.18 -6.96
N ALA A 182 14.58 -14.04 -6.06
CA ALA A 182 14.30 -15.47 -6.07
C ALA A 182 12.79 -15.77 -5.86
N LEU A 183 12.14 -15.08 -4.93
CA LEU A 183 10.69 -15.20 -4.72
C LEU A 183 9.89 -14.75 -5.94
N LEU A 184 10.28 -13.66 -6.60
CA LEU A 184 9.65 -13.23 -7.85
C LEU A 184 9.92 -14.24 -9.01
N ALA A 185 11.07 -14.88 -9.05
CA ALA A 185 11.34 -15.95 -10.01
C ALA A 185 10.39 -17.16 -9.79
N LEU A 186 10.11 -17.53 -8.54
CA LEU A 186 9.08 -18.52 -8.21
C LEU A 186 7.68 -18.06 -8.64
N ALA A 187 7.36 -16.78 -8.48
CA ALA A 187 6.12 -16.20 -8.99
C ALA A 187 6.03 -16.34 -10.53
N VAL A 188 7.12 -16.10 -11.27
CA VAL A 188 7.18 -16.30 -12.73
C VAL A 188 6.90 -17.77 -13.10
N VAL A 189 7.44 -18.73 -12.36
CA VAL A 189 7.12 -20.17 -12.58
C VAL A 189 5.63 -20.42 -12.41
N CYS A 190 5.00 -19.83 -11.37
CA CYS A 190 3.55 -19.93 -11.17
C CYS A 190 2.76 -19.31 -12.34
N ILE A 191 3.17 -18.13 -12.83
CA ILE A 191 2.56 -17.45 -13.98
C ILE A 191 2.61 -18.33 -15.23
N LEU A 192 3.77 -18.92 -15.53
CA LEU A 192 3.95 -19.79 -16.69
C LEU A 192 3.08 -21.05 -16.61
N ARG A 193 2.96 -21.66 -15.42
CA ARG A 193 2.09 -22.80 -15.18
C ARG A 193 0.61 -22.44 -15.33
N LEU A 194 0.19 -21.32 -14.77
CA LEU A 194 -1.18 -20.81 -14.91
C LEU A 194 -1.52 -20.44 -16.36
N GLY A 195 -0.60 -19.81 -17.07
CA GLY A 195 -0.78 -19.45 -18.48
C GLY A 195 -0.98 -20.67 -19.36
N ARG A 196 -0.22 -21.76 -19.12
CA ARG A 196 -0.41 -23.04 -19.83
C ARG A 196 -1.77 -23.67 -19.52
N TRP A 197 -2.15 -23.71 -18.24
CA TRP A 197 -3.45 -24.24 -17.82
C TRP A 197 -4.63 -23.45 -18.41
N ALA A 198 -4.55 -22.11 -18.39
CA ALA A 198 -5.57 -21.26 -18.95
C ALA A 198 -5.74 -21.45 -20.46
N ARG A 199 -4.62 -21.63 -21.18
CA ARG A 199 -4.63 -21.90 -22.63
C ARG A 199 -5.31 -23.23 -22.98
N LEU A 200 -5.03 -24.30 -22.25
CA LEU A 200 -5.67 -25.61 -22.47
C LEU A 200 -7.19 -25.49 -22.26
N ARG A 201 -7.60 -24.77 -21.23
CA ARG A 201 -9.00 -24.57 -20.89
C ARG A 201 -9.78 -23.69 -21.89
N GLU A 202 -9.14 -22.70 -22.50
CA GLU A 202 -9.75 -21.89 -23.59
C GLU A 202 -9.98 -22.73 -24.84
N LEU A 203 -9.03 -23.60 -25.20
CA LEU A 203 -9.18 -24.55 -26.31
C LEU A 203 -10.36 -25.48 -26.10
N GLU A 204 -10.58 -25.93 -24.84
CA GLU A 204 -11.72 -26.80 -24.50
C GLU A 204 -13.07 -26.07 -24.54
N ARG A 205 -13.10 -24.74 -24.23
CA ARG A 205 -14.34 -23.95 -24.11
C ARG A 205 -14.78 -23.22 -25.38
N GLY A 206 -13.94 -23.16 -26.42
CA GLY A 206 -14.26 -22.49 -27.67
C GLY A 206 -14.60 -20.99 -27.56
N ARG A 207 -14.17 -20.32 -26.48
CA ARG A 207 -14.47 -18.91 -26.22
C ARG A 207 -13.28 -18.04 -26.56
N GLU A 208 -13.43 -17.24 -27.61
CA GLU A 208 -12.66 -16.01 -27.76
C GLU A 208 -13.17 -15.00 -26.72
N GLY A 209 -12.29 -14.64 -25.78
CA GLY A 209 -12.64 -13.67 -24.75
C GLY A 209 -12.83 -12.27 -25.32
N ASN A 210 -14.05 -11.81 -25.33
CA ASN A 210 -14.40 -10.44 -25.71
C ASN A 210 -14.19 -9.52 -24.48
N GLU A 211 -12.96 -9.03 -24.31
CA GLU A 211 -12.60 -8.05 -23.26
C GLU A 211 -12.97 -6.65 -23.72
N GLN A 212 -14.16 -6.18 -23.35
CA GLN A 212 -14.47 -4.76 -23.40
C GLN A 212 -13.78 -4.06 -22.22
N ALA A 213 -12.66 -3.41 -22.51
CA ALA A 213 -12.03 -2.47 -21.57
C ALA A 213 -13.05 -1.35 -21.25
N MET A 214 -13.47 -1.25 -19.99
CA MET A 214 -14.27 -0.12 -19.55
C MET A 214 -13.38 1.12 -19.49
N GLY A 215 -13.29 1.85 -20.59
CA GLY A 215 -12.70 3.17 -20.67
C GLY A 215 -13.49 4.14 -19.79
N GLY A 216 -12.85 4.76 -18.81
CA GLY A 216 -13.45 5.79 -17.98
C GLY A 216 -12.50 6.97 -17.82
N SER A 217 -12.94 8.16 -18.24
CA SER A 217 -12.22 9.41 -17.99
C SER A 217 -12.16 9.67 -16.47
N VAL A 218 -10.98 10.03 -15.95
CA VAL A 218 -10.78 10.48 -14.55
C VAL A 218 -11.73 11.63 -14.21
N LEU A 219 -12.04 12.49 -15.18
CA LEU A 219 -13.00 13.59 -15.05
C LEU A 219 -14.42 13.12 -14.72
N ALA A 220 -14.87 11.99 -15.30
CA ALA A 220 -16.19 11.43 -14.97
C ALA A 220 -16.26 10.96 -13.50
N GLY A 221 -15.17 10.40 -12.96
CA GLY A 221 -15.09 10.03 -11.55
C GLY A 221 -15.11 11.23 -10.60
N LEU A 222 -14.46 12.35 -10.96
CA LEU A 222 -14.49 13.60 -10.18
C LEU A 222 -15.89 14.22 -10.15
N ARG A 223 -16.62 14.14 -11.25
CA ARG A 223 -18.03 14.57 -11.32
C ARG A 223 -18.91 13.74 -10.37
N LEU A 224 -18.78 12.40 -10.43
CA LEU A 224 -19.49 11.49 -9.52
C LEU A 224 -19.17 11.77 -8.05
N LEU A 225 -17.90 12.04 -7.71
CA LEU A 225 -17.49 12.40 -6.35
C LEU A 225 -18.20 13.66 -5.86
N ARG A 226 -18.43 14.65 -6.73
CA ARG A 226 -19.14 15.89 -6.39
C ARG A 226 -20.64 15.68 -6.23
N GLU A 227 -21.24 14.78 -7.02
CA GLU A 227 -22.69 14.57 -7.07
C GLU A 227 -23.21 13.56 -6.04
N GLN A 228 -22.36 12.60 -5.60
CA GLN A 228 -22.77 11.46 -4.78
C GLN A 228 -22.35 11.64 -3.30
N PRO A 229 -23.29 11.86 -2.35
CA PRO A 229 -22.97 12.04 -0.93
C PRO A 229 -22.22 10.85 -0.30
N LEU A 230 -22.50 9.62 -0.76
CA LEU A 230 -21.79 8.41 -0.33
C LEU A 230 -20.31 8.45 -0.70
N LEU A 231 -19.99 8.85 -1.95
CA LEU A 231 -18.59 8.98 -2.39
C LEU A 231 -17.87 10.12 -1.67
N GLN A 232 -18.57 11.21 -1.35
CA GLN A 232 -18.01 12.29 -0.53
C GLN A 232 -17.65 11.78 0.88
N ALA A 233 -18.54 11.00 1.52
CA ALA A 233 -18.26 10.41 2.83
C ALA A 233 -17.07 9.42 2.76
N MET A 234 -17.00 8.61 1.69
CA MET A 234 -15.85 7.73 1.41
C MET A 234 -14.55 8.54 1.23
N ALA A 235 -14.60 9.65 0.49
CA ALA A 235 -13.45 10.52 0.27
C ALA A 235 -12.97 11.16 1.57
N VAL A 236 -13.87 11.60 2.43
CA VAL A 236 -13.55 12.20 3.73
C VAL A 236 -12.83 11.19 4.62
N ILE A 237 -13.39 9.99 4.81
CA ILE A 237 -12.75 8.95 5.63
C ILE A 237 -11.39 8.53 5.06
N MET A 238 -11.27 8.43 3.73
CA MET A 238 -10.00 8.08 3.06
C MET A 238 -8.96 9.19 3.20
N PHE A 239 -9.31 10.43 2.96
CA PHE A 239 -8.40 11.57 3.07
C PHE A 239 -7.81 11.69 4.48
N PHE A 240 -8.66 11.71 5.51
CA PHE A 240 -8.20 11.79 6.89
C PHE A 240 -7.52 10.50 7.36
N GLY A 241 -7.97 9.32 6.90
CA GLY A 241 -7.31 8.05 7.19
C GLY A 241 -5.88 7.97 6.64
N VAL A 242 -5.67 8.48 5.43
CA VAL A 242 -4.34 8.65 4.85
C VAL A 242 -3.52 9.64 5.68
N GLY A 243 -4.13 10.76 6.09
CA GLY A 243 -3.47 11.78 6.92
C GLY A 243 -2.94 11.20 8.23
N VAL A 244 -3.76 10.46 8.97
CA VAL A 244 -3.35 9.73 10.18
C VAL A 244 -2.14 8.83 9.90
N GLY A 245 -2.23 8.01 8.85
CA GLY A 245 -1.16 7.08 8.48
C GLY A 245 0.14 7.80 8.09
N THR A 246 0.06 8.90 7.36
CA THR A 246 1.21 9.67 6.88
C THR A 246 1.89 10.45 8.03
N LEU A 247 1.13 11.03 8.95
CA LEU A 247 1.68 11.69 10.14
C LEU A 247 2.44 10.69 11.01
N LEU A 248 1.83 9.54 11.34
CA LEU A 248 2.50 8.47 12.11
C LEU A 248 3.73 7.92 11.40
N TYR A 249 3.68 7.74 10.09
CA TYR A 249 4.81 7.25 9.31
C TYR A 249 6.02 8.20 9.36
N ASN A 250 5.79 9.50 9.29
CA ASN A 250 6.86 10.51 9.39
C ASN A 250 7.47 10.55 10.80
N GLU A 251 6.65 10.51 11.86
CA GLU A 251 7.14 10.42 13.24
C GLU A 251 7.91 9.10 13.49
N GLN A 252 7.41 7.99 12.95
CA GLN A 252 8.11 6.70 13.01
C GLN A 252 9.47 6.76 12.30
N ALA A 253 9.57 7.48 11.17
CA ALA A 253 10.85 7.66 10.47
C ALA A 253 11.82 8.51 11.28
N ALA A 254 11.35 9.53 11.99
CA ALA A 254 12.17 10.33 12.90
C ALA A 254 12.71 9.45 14.06
N ILE A 255 11.86 8.60 14.65
CA ILE A 255 12.26 7.63 15.69
C ILE A 255 13.28 6.63 15.14
N ALA A 256 13.02 6.07 13.96
CA ALA A 256 13.92 5.10 13.33
C ALA A 256 15.32 5.71 13.08
N ARG A 257 15.35 6.97 12.63
CA ARG A 257 16.61 7.72 12.42
C ARG A 257 17.35 7.98 13.74
N ALA A 258 16.64 8.33 14.80
CA ALA A 258 17.24 8.70 16.08
C ALA A 258 17.76 7.50 16.87
N PHE A 259 17.04 6.38 16.86
CA PHE A 259 17.30 5.25 17.77
C PHE A 259 17.92 4.02 17.10
N TYR A 260 17.88 3.92 15.75
CA TYR A 260 18.38 2.74 15.02
C TYR A 260 19.46 3.15 14.02
N PRO A 261 20.74 3.20 14.44
CA PRO A 261 21.84 3.52 13.54
C PRO A 261 22.10 2.38 12.53
N GLY A 262 22.45 2.73 11.30
CA GLY A 262 22.72 1.76 10.23
C GLY A 262 21.46 1.26 9.52
N ASP A 263 21.64 0.79 8.29
CA ASP A 263 20.54 0.36 7.44
C ASP A 263 19.92 -0.95 7.91
N GLU A 264 20.72 -1.87 8.45
CA GLU A 264 20.28 -3.16 8.98
C GLU A 264 19.37 -2.98 10.20
N ALA A 265 19.78 -2.13 11.17
CA ALA A 265 19.00 -1.89 12.37
C ALA A 265 17.67 -1.21 12.07
N ARG A 266 17.66 -0.23 11.16
CA ARG A 266 16.42 0.40 10.68
C ARG A 266 15.52 -0.58 9.93
N THR A 267 16.11 -1.40 9.06
CA THR A 267 15.36 -2.42 8.31
C THR A 267 14.74 -3.45 9.27
N ALA A 268 15.48 -3.90 10.28
CA ALA A 268 14.97 -4.80 11.32
C ALA A 268 13.83 -4.18 12.14
N TYR A 269 13.93 -2.89 12.48
CA TYR A 269 12.87 -2.14 13.16
C TYR A 269 11.57 -2.12 12.32
N TYR A 270 11.64 -1.73 11.06
CA TYR A 270 10.48 -1.72 10.17
C TYR A 270 9.92 -3.12 9.92
N ALA A 271 10.77 -4.14 9.82
CA ALA A 271 10.33 -5.52 9.73
C ALA A 271 9.52 -5.97 10.96
N ASN A 272 9.94 -5.58 12.18
CA ASN A 272 9.19 -5.85 13.40
C ASN A 272 7.82 -5.16 13.40
N ILE A 273 7.73 -3.91 12.96
CA ILE A 273 6.47 -3.18 12.84
C ILE A 273 5.55 -3.87 11.82
N ASP A 274 6.07 -4.24 10.65
CA ASP A 274 5.28 -4.95 9.63
C ASP A 274 4.82 -6.33 10.11
N LEU A 275 5.66 -7.06 10.85
CA LEU A 275 5.26 -8.32 11.49
C LEU A 275 4.11 -8.13 12.47
N ALA A 276 4.20 -7.13 13.35
CA ALA A 276 3.16 -6.82 14.32
C ALA A 276 1.84 -6.42 13.61
N ILE A 277 1.93 -5.56 12.58
CA ILE A 277 0.75 -5.16 11.77
C ILE A 277 0.08 -6.39 11.16
N ASN A 278 0.85 -7.24 10.48
CA ASN A 278 0.29 -8.40 9.78
C ASN A 278 -0.26 -9.44 10.76
N LEU A 279 0.41 -9.68 11.89
CA LEU A 279 -0.07 -10.58 12.93
C LEU A 279 -1.43 -10.11 13.50
N VAL A 280 -1.50 -8.85 13.93
CA VAL A 280 -2.74 -8.26 14.48
C VAL A 280 -3.83 -8.26 13.40
N THR A 281 -3.50 -7.92 12.15
CA THR A 281 -4.44 -7.97 11.02
C THR A 281 -5.04 -9.36 10.86
N ILE A 282 -4.22 -10.41 10.83
CA ILE A 282 -4.68 -11.80 10.68
C ILE A 282 -5.58 -12.19 11.85
N LEU A 283 -5.17 -11.92 13.09
CA LEU A 283 -5.96 -12.24 14.26
C LEU A 283 -7.34 -11.56 14.24
N VAL A 284 -7.37 -10.25 13.94
CA VAL A 284 -8.64 -9.52 13.86
C VAL A 284 -9.50 -10.02 12.69
N GLN A 285 -8.92 -10.29 11.51
CA GLN A 285 -9.67 -10.80 10.37
C GLN A 285 -10.29 -12.17 10.63
N VAL A 286 -9.54 -13.07 11.24
CA VAL A 286 -9.99 -14.45 11.49
C VAL A 286 -11.08 -14.48 12.59
N PHE A 287 -10.88 -13.77 13.68
CA PHE A 287 -11.73 -13.90 14.86
C PHE A 287 -12.83 -12.85 14.99
N LEU A 288 -12.61 -11.63 14.47
CA LEU A 288 -13.50 -10.49 14.76
C LEU A 288 -14.23 -9.96 13.53
N THR A 289 -13.56 -9.79 12.39
CA THR A 289 -14.11 -9.05 11.24
C THR A 289 -15.41 -9.64 10.74
N ARG A 290 -15.45 -10.97 10.51
CA ARG A 290 -16.68 -11.65 10.06
C ARG A 290 -17.81 -11.51 11.07
N THR A 291 -17.53 -11.73 12.34
CA THR A 291 -18.54 -11.66 13.42
C THR A 291 -19.12 -10.26 13.54
N LEU A 292 -18.27 -9.23 13.48
CA LEU A 292 -18.70 -7.84 13.55
C LEU A 292 -19.56 -7.45 12.34
N LEU A 293 -19.12 -7.80 11.11
CA LEU A 293 -19.87 -7.48 9.89
C LEU A 293 -21.23 -8.20 9.83
N VAL A 294 -21.29 -9.47 10.21
CA VAL A 294 -22.52 -10.27 10.10
C VAL A 294 -23.53 -9.92 11.21
N ARG A 295 -23.06 -9.75 12.47
CA ARG A 295 -23.96 -9.50 13.61
C ARG A 295 -24.34 -8.04 13.79
N PHE A 296 -23.42 -7.13 13.54
CA PHE A 296 -23.58 -5.70 13.87
C PHE A 296 -23.50 -4.78 12.64
N GLY A 297 -23.22 -5.35 11.46
CA GLY A 297 -23.13 -4.60 10.23
C GLY A 297 -21.85 -3.75 10.11
N VAL A 298 -21.88 -2.78 9.18
CA VAL A 298 -20.72 -1.96 8.82
C VAL A 298 -20.34 -0.93 9.90
N ALA A 299 -21.32 -0.48 10.70
CA ALA A 299 -21.13 0.64 11.64
C ALA A 299 -20.00 0.39 12.67
N PRO A 300 -19.99 -0.68 13.48
CA PRO A 300 -18.93 -0.90 14.45
C PRO A 300 -17.59 -1.17 13.78
N VAL A 301 -17.58 -1.78 12.59
CA VAL A 301 -16.37 -2.12 11.86
C VAL A 301 -15.64 -0.86 11.36
N LEU A 302 -16.37 0.22 11.10
CA LEU A 302 -15.79 1.54 10.76
C LEU A 302 -15.44 2.36 12.00
N LEU A 303 -16.27 2.31 13.06
CA LEU A 303 -16.10 3.15 14.24
C LEU A 303 -15.00 2.64 15.18
N ILE A 304 -14.85 1.32 15.37
CA ILE A 304 -13.84 0.78 16.27
C ILE A 304 -12.42 1.27 15.91
N PRO A 305 -11.94 1.10 14.67
CA PRO A 305 -10.61 1.60 14.33
C PRO A 305 -10.53 3.13 14.39
N ALA A 306 -11.57 3.86 13.98
CA ALA A 306 -11.58 5.33 14.00
C ALA A 306 -11.46 5.88 15.43
N VAL A 307 -12.22 5.31 16.39
CA VAL A 307 -12.15 5.69 17.80
C VAL A 307 -10.81 5.28 18.42
N ALA A 308 -10.32 4.07 18.12
CA ALA A 308 -9.02 3.61 18.62
C ALA A 308 -7.87 4.55 18.17
N ILE A 309 -7.90 4.99 16.92
CA ILE A 309 -6.96 5.97 16.37
C ILE A 309 -7.09 7.32 17.05
N LEU A 310 -8.31 7.81 17.27
CA LEU A 310 -8.57 9.06 17.96
C LEU A 310 -8.00 9.05 19.39
N LEU A 311 -8.25 7.98 20.14
CA LEU A 311 -7.70 7.79 21.49
C LEU A 311 -6.17 7.65 21.46
N GLY A 312 -5.62 6.95 20.44
CA GLY A 312 -4.18 6.84 20.23
C GLY A 312 -3.51 8.20 20.02
N PHE A 313 -4.07 9.08 19.18
CA PHE A 313 -3.55 10.43 18.99
C PHE A 313 -3.73 11.33 20.21
N ALA A 314 -4.82 11.17 20.97
CA ALA A 314 -4.98 11.87 22.24
C ALA A 314 -3.88 11.48 23.25
N ALA A 315 -3.58 10.19 23.35
CA ALA A 315 -2.49 9.68 24.19
C ALA A 315 -1.10 10.17 23.72
N LEU A 316 -0.84 10.17 22.39
CA LEU A 316 0.41 10.67 21.82
C LEU A 316 0.59 12.19 22.01
N THR A 317 -0.50 12.97 21.98
CA THR A 317 -0.46 14.41 22.28
C THR A 317 -0.03 14.66 23.72
N ALA A 318 -0.50 13.82 24.66
CA ALA A 318 -0.14 13.90 26.07
C ALA A 318 1.27 13.37 26.33
N SER A 319 1.71 12.31 25.63
CA SER A 319 2.99 11.66 25.85
C SER A 319 3.54 11.02 24.54
N PRO A 320 4.40 11.71 23.79
CA PRO A 320 4.93 11.25 22.49
C PRO A 320 6.06 10.23 22.68
N LEU A 321 5.77 9.09 23.34
CA LEU A 321 6.75 8.03 23.56
C LEU A 321 6.94 7.19 22.28
N PRO A 322 8.18 6.82 21.92
CA PRO A 322 8.48 5.99 20.74
C PRO A 322 7.70 4.67 20.69
N LEU A 323 7.58 4.00 21.83
CA LEU A 323 6.80 2.76 21.93
C LEU A 323 5.31 3.01 21.65
N LEU A 324 4.75 4.11 22.16
CA LEU A 324 3.34 4.47 21.92
C LEU A 324 3.09 4.79 20.45
N VAL A 325 4.03 5.47 19.78
CA VAL A 325 3.96 5.70 18.33
C VAL A 325 3.90 4.36 17.58
N ALA A 326 4.76 3.40 17.93
CA ALA A 326 4.75 2.08 17.32
C ALA A 326 3.41 1.33 17.56
N VAL A 327 2.88 1.37 18.78
CA VAL A 327 1.58 0.73 19.11
C VAL A 327 0.44 1.37 18.32
N VAL A 328 0.37 2.69 18.29
CA VAL A 328 -0.69 3.42 17.54
C VAL A 328 -0.54 3.18 16.04
N GLN A 329 0.68 3.10 15.51
CA GLN A 329 0.94 2.76 14.11
C GLN A 329 0.44 1.34 13.76
N VAL A 330 0.74 0.37 14.63
CA VAL A 330 0.28 -1.03 14.45
C VAL A 330 -1.25 -1.07 14.50
N ALA A 331 -1.88 -0.44 15.48
CA ALA A 331 -3.34 -0.40 15.63
C ALA A 331 -4.01 0.27 14.42
N THR A 332 -3.45 1.40 13.93
CA THR A 332 -3.94 2.14 12.77
C THR A 332 -3.91 1.28 11.51
N ARG A 333 -2.76 0.69 11.20
CA ARG A 333 -2.60 -0.14 9.99
C ARG A 333 -3.38 -1.44 10.06
N ALA A 334 -3.33 -2.13 11.19
CA ALA A 334 -4.10 -3.35 11.38
C ALA A 334 -5.61 -3.08 11.33
N GLY A 335 -6.10 -2.01 11.96
CA GLY A 335 -7.50 -1.60 11.89
C GLY A 335 -7.96 -1.25 10.47
N GLU A 336 -7.11 -0.56 9.71
CA GLU A 336 -7.39 -0.28 8.30
C GLU A 336 -7.53 -1.55 7.47
N PHE A 337 -6.55 -2.48 7.55
CA PHE A 337 -6.54 -3.68 6.73
C PHE A 337 -7.56 -4.73 7.17
N SER A 338 -7.80 -4.88 8.47
CA SER A 338 -8.68 -5.91 9.01
C SER A 338 -10.15 -5.49 9.10
N LEU A 339 -10.44 -4.23 9.34
CA LEU A 339 -11.79 -3.73 9.61
C LEU A 339 -12.26 -2.70 8.56
N ALA A 340 -11.59 -1.54 8.46
CA ALA A 340 -12.10 -0.42 7.68
C ALA A 340 -12.16 -0.74 6.18
N LYS A 341 -11.13 -1.36 5.61
CA LYS A 341 -11.10 -1.73 4.19
C LYS A 341 -12.17 -2.76 3.82
N PRO A 342 -12.35 -3.91 4.52
CA PRO A 342 -13.45 -4.83 4.25
C PRO A 342 -14.83 -4.18 4.36
N ALA A 343 -15.03 -3.29 5.35
CA ALA A 343 -16.30 -2.58 5.50
C ALA A 343 -16.61 -1.69 4.30
N ARG A 344 -15.62 -0.91 3.81
CA ARG A 344 -15.77 -0.07 2.61
C ARG A 344 -16.02 -0.91 1.35
N GLU A 345 -15.32 -2.03 1.17
CA GLU A 345 -15.57 -2.95 0.05
C GLU A 345 -17.01 -3.50 0.08
N THR A 346 -17.53 -3.84 1.25
CA THR A 346 -18.91 -4.29 1.41
C THR A 346 -19.92 -3.19 1.00
N ILE A 347 -19.64 -1.92 1.28
CA ILE A 347 -20.51 -0.81 0.82
C ILE A 347 -20.50 -0.71 -0.70
N TYR A 348 -19.33 -0.86 -1.34
CA TYR A 348 -19.21 -0.81 -2.81
C TYR A 348 -19.97 -1.92 -3.53
N THR A 349 -20.28 -3.05 -2.89
CA THR A 349 -21.12 -4.10 -3.52
C THR A 349 -22.58 -3.69 -3.69
N ARG A 350 -23.05 -2.68 -2.93
CA ARG A 350 -24.43 -2.20 -2.88
C ARG A 350 -24.71 -0.98 -3.75
N VAL A 351 -23.73 -0.49 -4.50
CA VAL A 351 -23.86 0.68 -5.38
C VAL A 351 -23.76 0.28 -6.85
N ASP A 352 -24.25 1.15 -7.72
CA ASP A 352 -24.22 0.98 -9.16
C ASP A 352 -22.80 0.76 -9.70
N ARG A 353 -22.71 0.06 -10.83
CA ARG A 353 -21.44 -0.31 -11.47
C ARG A 353 -20.58 0.92 -11.76
N GLU A 354 -21.17 2.02 -12.18
CA GLU A 354 -20.44 3.26 -12.49
C GLU A 354 -19.81 3.88 -11.24
N ILE A 355 -20.56 4.00 -10.15
CA ILE A 355 -20.08 4.48 -8.85
C ILE A 355 -18.98 3.57 -8.33
N ARG A 356 -19.18 2.25 -8.42
CA ARG A 356 -18.23 1.23 -7.95
C ARG A 356 -16.88 1.34 -8.63
N TYR A 357 -16.82 1.51 -9.94
CA TYR A 357 -15.56 1.51 -10.68
C TYR A 357 -14.95 2.90 -10.81
N LYS A 358 -15.71 3.90 -11.31
CA LYS A 358 -15.19 5.25 -11.54
C LYS A 358 -15.02 6.04 -10.25
N GLY A 359 -16.00 5.97 -9.34
CA GLY A 359 -15.94 6.64 -8.04
C GLY A 359 -14.82 6.10 -7.16
N LYS A 360 -14.70 4.75 -7.06
CA LYS A 360 -13.62 4.11 -6.32
C LYS A 360 -12.25 4.45 -6.90
N ALA A 361 -12.08 4.43 -8.22
CA ALA A 361 -10.81 4.77 -8.86
C ALA A 361 -10.33 6.18 -8.49
N VAL A 362 -11.23 7.17 -8.45
CA VAL A 362 -10.88 8.55 -8.05
C VAL A 362 -10.50 8.62 -6.56
N ILE A 363 -11.20 7.89 -5.70
CA ILE A 363 -10.89 7.87 -4.26
C ILE A 363 -9.52 7.21 -4.04
N ASP A 364 -9.28 6.05 -4.64
CA ASP A 364 -8.04 5.28 -4.45
C ASP A 364 -6.81 5.95 -5.12
N THR A 365 -7.02 6.85 -6.08
CA THR A 365 -5.93 7.59 -6.74
C THR A 365 -5.86 9.04 -6.28
N ALA A 366 -6.80 9.88 -6.67
CA ALA A 366 -6.71 11.32 -6.43
C ALA A 366 -6.80 11.66 -4.93
N VAL A 367 -7.79 11.09 -4.20
CA VAL A 367 -7.97 11.37 -2.77
C VAL A 367 -6.84 10.76 -1.95
N TYR A 368 -6.52 9.49 -2.19
CA TYR A 368 -5.48 8.80 -1.44
C TYR A 368 -4.10 9.44 -1.68
N ARG A 369 -3.67 9.56 -2.94
CA ARG A 369 -2.34 10.08 -3.27
C ARG A 369 -2.20 11.58 -3.04
N GLY A 370 -3.27 12.34 -3.31
CA GLY A 370 -3.31 13.77 -2.97
C GLY A 370 -3.25 13.98 -1.47
N GLY A 371 -3.92 13.13 -0.70
CA GLY A 371 -3.86 13.11 0.76
C GLY A 371 -2.44 12.82 1.26
N ASP A 372 -1.78 11.76 0.76
CA ASP A 372 -0.38 11.45 1.10
C ASP A 372 0.52 12.68 0.89
N LEU A 373 0.43 13.31 -0.28
CA LEU A 373 1.23 14.48 -0.62
C LEU A 373 0.92 15.68 0.28
N PHE A 374 -0.35 15.96 0.53
CA PHE A 374 -0.78 17.04 1.40
C PHE A 374 -0.25 16.84 2.83
N PHE A 375 -0.44 15.66 3.42
CA PHE A 375 -0.08 15.42 4.81
C PHE A 375 1.43 15.26 5.03
N VAL A 376 2.22 14.78 4.06
CA VAL A 376 3.68 14.73 4.21
C VAL A 376 4.29 16.14 4.27
N TRP A 377 3.78 17.09 3.48
CA TRP A 377 4.21 18.49 3.56
C TRP A 377 3.66 19.21 4.79
N SER A 378 2.41 18.93 5.16
CA SER A 378 1.82 19.45 6.41
C SER A 378 2.62 19.00 7.63
N HIS A 379 3.05 17.71 7.66
CA HIS A 379 3.91 17.20 8.73
C HIS A 379 5.21 18.01 8.83
N LYS A 380 5.90 18.28 7.71
CA LYS A 380 7.16 19.05 7.73
C LYS A 380 6.95 20.45 8.34
N PHE A 381 5.84 21.11 8.01
CA PHE A 381 5.50 22.41 8.60
C PHE A 381 5.23 22.29 10.10
N LEU A 382 4.42 21.32 10.51
CA LEU A 382 4.04 21.13 11.92
C LEU A 382 5.22 20.64 12.78
N ALA A 383 6.09 19.81 12.24
CA ALA A 383 7.26 19.28 12.95
C ALA A 383 8.27 20.37 13.37
N ALA A 384 8.26 21.52 12.69
CA ALA A 384 9.05 22.68 13.10
C ALA A 384 8.64 23.23 14.49
N PHE A 385 7.42 22.92 14.95
CA PHE A 385 6.90 23.30 16.25
C PHE A 385 6.95 22.16 17.29
N GLY A 386 7.51 21.02 16.94
CA GLY A 386 7.68 19.85 17.80
C GLY A 386 6.63 18.75 17.61
N SER A 387 6.97 17.53 18.05
CA SER A 387 6.13 16.33 17.87
C SER A 387 4.77 16.45 18.57
N SER A 388 4.67 17.15 19.71
CA SER A 388 3.38 17.37 20.38
C SER A 388 2.40 18.15 19.52
N VAL A 389 2.88 19.12 18.72
CA VAL A 389 2.05 19.87 17.77
C VAL A 389 1.61 18.97 16.60
N VAL A 390 2.51 18.10 16.11
CA VAL A 390 2.16 17.11 15.09
C VAL A 390 1.06 16.19 15.58
N PHE A 391 1.17 15.66 16.80
CA PHE A 391 0.15 14.77 17.37
C PHE A 391 -1.15 15.50 17.71
N GLY A 392 -1.08 16.75 18.16
CA GLY A 392 -2.26 17.60 18.36
C GLY A 392 -3.02 17.87 17.06
N ALA A 393 -2.31 18.20 15.99
CA ALA A 393 -2.90 18.29 14.66
C ALA A 393 -3.44 16.93 14.18
N GLY A 394 -2.69 15.84 14.44
CA GLY A 394 -3.12 14.48 14.18
C GLY A 394 -4.41 14.08 14.90
N LEU A 395 -4.64 14.60 16.10
CA LEU A 395 -5.91 14.41 16.81
C LEU A 395 -7.08 15.04 16.05
N LEU A 396 -6.91 16.23 15.47
CA LEU A 396 -7.92 16.85 14.60
C LEU A 396 -8.15 16.04 13.32
N VAL A 397 -7.09 15.51 12.73
CA VAL A 397 -7.17 14.62 11.55
C VAL A 397 -7.92 13.34 11.89
N ALA A 398 -7.64 12.73 13.06
CA ALA A 398 -8.34 11.54 13.55
C ALA A 398 -9.82 11.82 13.87
N ALA A 399 -10.13 13.01 14.40
CA ALA A 399 -11.51 13.46 14.57
C ALA A 399 -12.24 13.61 13.24
N GLY A 400 -11.56 14.18 12.22
CA GLY A 400 -12.06 14.24 10.84
C GLY A 400 -12.32 12.85 10.23
N MET A 401 -11.44 11.88 10.48
CA MET A 401 -11.64 10.49 10.07
C MET A 401 -12.86 9.87 10.78
N THR A 402 -13.03 10.10 12.07
CA THR A 402 -14.16 9.60 12.85
C THR A 402 -15.47 10.22 12.37
N PHE A 403 -15.48 11.51 12.07
CA PHE A 403 -16.62 12.20 11.44
C PHE A 403 -16.93 11.59 10.06
N GLY A 404 -15.90 11.32 9.23
CA GLY A 404 -16.06 10.65 7.95
C GLY A 404 -16.68 9.26 8.09
N ALA A 405 -16.24 8.47 9.08
CA ALA A 405 -16.81 7.17 9.39
C ALA A 405 -18.30 7.27 9.78
N TRP A 406 -18.64 8.20 10.66
CA TRP A 406 -20.02 8.46 11.05
C TRP A 406 -20.89 8.90 9.87
N ARG A 407 -20.41 9.82 9.03
CA ARG A 407 -21.11 10.26 7.83
C ARG A 407 -21.32 9.09 6.86
N LEU A 408 -20.29 8.27 6.65
CA LEU A 408 -20.37 7.09 5.78
C LEU A 408 -21.41 6.07 6.26
N ILE A 409 -21.49 5.84 7.57
CA ILE A 409 -22.49 4.98 8.19
C ILE A 409 -23.91 5.51 7.91
N ARG A 410 -24.12 6.83 7.98
CA ARG A 410 -25.41 7.45 7.67
C ARG A 410 -25.78 7.32 6.21
N GLU A 411 -24.85 7.58 5.30
CA GLU A 411 -25.12 7.50 3.86
C GLU A 411 -25.33 6.05 3.39
N GLN A 412 -24.57 5.08 3.93
CA GLN A 412 -24.76 3.67 3.56
C GLN A 412 -26.10 3.11 4.07
N ALA A 413 -26.67 3.65 5.16
CA ALA A 413 -27.97 3.22 5.67
C ALA A 413 -29.12 3.61 4.73
N LYS A 414 -28.92 4.58 3.83
CA LYS A 414 -29.89 4.99 2.80
C LYS A 414 -29.89 4.07 1.57
N LEU A 415 -28.86 3.21 1.44
CA LEU A 415 -28.79 2.28 0.31
C LEU A 415 -29.82 1.17 0.45
N PRO A 416 -30.36 0.66 -0.67
CA PRO A 416 -31.27 -0.47 -0.64
C PRO A 416 -30.62 -1.68 0.03
N ALA A 417 -31.42 -2.50 0.73
CA ALA A 417 -30.94 -3.75 1.30
C ALA A 417 -30.35 -4.60 0.18
N SER A 418 -29.23 -5.28 0.46
CA SER A 418 -28.67 -6.24 -0.50
C SER A 418 -29.75 -7.27 -0.82
N PRO A 419 -29.96 -7.65 -2.09
CA PRO A 419 -30.80 -8.80 -2.39
C PRO A 419 -30.24 -10.03 -1.64
N PRO A 420 -31.11 -10.92 -1.13
CA PRO A 420 -30.74 -12.07 -0.31
C PRO A 420 -29.76 -13.02 -1.00
#